data_5d8eef2e0d5a7d5ea1c52d610e5d032e
#
_entry.id   5d8eef2e0d5a7d5ea1c52d610e5d032e
#
_cell.length_a   1.000
_cell.length_b   1.000
_cell.length_c   1.000
_cell.angle_alpha   90.00
_cell.angle_beta   90.00
_cell.angle_gamma   90.00
#
_symmetry.space_group_name_H-M   'P 1'
#
loop_
_entity.id
_entity.type
_entity.pdbx_description
1 polymer ?
#
loop_
_entity_poly.entity_id
_entity_poly.type
_entity_poly.pdbx_seq_one_letter_code
_entity_poly.pdbx_strand_id
1 'polypeptide(L)'
;MLGYPMKKCGLVFLLVYAATIAASQTDLRQLVQRSPELPLQAVELKAQPPHAGWQLGMVSWIAVDRTGLIYLLQRGDKADPIVVIDHEGHVVRSWGKGMYTMPHAIRIDSEGNVWTTDAATSVVYKFSPSGKKLMEIHVGGQPSSCRSIAGSFNGFCGTTDIAFAPSGHVFISDGYANARVLEYTRDGKKVREWGTAGRGPGQFRLVHSIQIESGVVYVSDRENGRVERFDLNGKYLGEWDNLGRIFSLKIDGDSIWLATQPLDLPNFSPGWLLKLDRKTGKLLGHVDVTGAHGMDALSDGELFIGPGCTGPCTGLEPGRTSPQWFRPSRLP
;
A
#
# COMPACT_ATOMS: atom_id res chain seq x y z
N MET A 1 41.53 20.75 -44.16
CA MET A 1 40.17 20.93 -43.58
C MET A 1 39.40 19.66 -43.83
N LEU A 2 39.33 18.80 -42.83
CA LEU A 2 38.61 17.53 -42.90
C LEU A 2 37.45 17.59 -41.85
N GLY A 3 36.25 17.74 -42.35
CA GLY A 3 35.05 17.70 -41.53
C GLY A 3 34.67 16.27 -41.17
N TYR A 4 34.56 15.96 -39.90
CA TYR A 4 33.94 14.71 -39.40
C TYR A 4 32.43 14.84 -39.28
N PRO A 5 31.66 13.86 -39.73
CA PRO A 5 30.21 13.86 -39.55
C PRO A 5 29.83 13.40 -38.14
N MET A 6 29.10 14.23 -37.40
CA MET A 6 28.47 13.83 -36.16
C MET A 6 27.40 12.78 -36.44
N LYS A 7 27.57 11.56 -35.96
CA LYS A 7 26.63 10.48 -36.07
C LYS A 7 25.48 10.65 -35.06
N LYS A 8 24.28 10.65 -35.58
CA LYS A 8 22.99 10.56 -34.88
C LYS A 8 22.91 9.29 -34.02
N CYS A 9 23.26 9.35 -32.74
CA CYS A 9 23.21 8.20 -31.84
C CYS A 9 22.18 8.35 -30.69
N GLY A 10 21.46 9.49 -30.63
CA GLY A 10 20.56 9.78 -29.51
C GLY A 10 19.11 9.30 -29.64
N LEU A 11 18.64 9.00 -30.86
CA LEU A 11 17.21 8.73 -31.07
C LEU A 11 16.83 7.24 -30.91
N VAL A 12 17.80 6.34 -31.12
CA VAL A 12 17.55 4.89 -31.07
C VAL A 12 17.39 4.38 -29.62
N PHE A 13 18.14 4.95 -28.66
CA PHE A 13 18.03 4.53 -27.26
C PHE A 13 16.70 4.94 -26.59
N LEU A 14 16.14 6.10 -26.91
CA LEU A 14 14.85 6.55 -26.38
C LEU A 14 13.68 5.74 -26.93
N LEU A 15 13.73 5.34 -28.20
CA LEU A 15 12.69 4.51 -28.82
C LEU A 15 12.70 3.06 -28.31
N VAL A 16 13.88 2.49 -28.03
CA VAL A 16 14.01 1.13 -27.49
C VAL A 16 13.52 1.09 -26.05
N TYR A 17 13.79 2.11 -25.23
CA TYR A 17 13.34 2.17 -23.83
C TYR A 17 11.81 2.37 -23.73
N ALA A 18 11.24 3.22 -24.57
CA ALA A 18 9.79 3.40 -24.64
C ALA A 18 9.07 2.15 -25.15
N ALA A 19 9.66 1.44 -26.12
CA ALA A 19 9.09 0.19 -26.66
C ALA A 19 9.13 -0.95 -25.65
N THR A 20 10.17 -1.05 -24.81
CA THR A 20 10.26 -2.09 -23.77
C THR A 20 9.27 -1.85 -22.63
N ILE A 21 9.05 -0.60 -22.21
CA ILE A 21 8.04 -0.28 -21.21
C ILE A 21 6.63 -0.55 -21.74
N ALA A 22 6.32 -0.13 -22.95
CA ALA A 22 5.02 -0.39 -23.57
C ALA A 22 4.74 -1.90 -23.78
N ALA A 23 5.76 -2.67 -24.16
CA ALA A 23 5.65 -4.12 -24.30
C ALA A 23 5.39 -4.82 -22.96
N SER A 24 6.00 -4.37 -21.85
CA SER A 24 5.78 -4.96 -20.54
C SER A 24 4.38 -4.67 -19.98
N GLN A 25 3.84 -3.47 -20.25
CA GLN A 25 2.49 -3.09 -19.81
C GLN A 25 1.40 -3.80 -20.60
N THR A 26 1.62 -4.00 -21.88
CA THR A 26 0.72 -4.82 -22.73
C THR A 26 0.68 -6.26 -22.22
N ASP A 27 1.79 -6.75 -21.72
CA ASP A 27 1.93 -8.09 -21.16
C ASP A 27 1.09 -8.30 -19.88
N LEU A 28 1.09 -7.35 -18.94
CA LEU A 28 0.26 -7.46 -17.72
C LEU A 28 -1.24 -7.48 -18.07
N ARG A 29 -1.74 -6.58 -18.93
CA ARG A 29 -3.14 -6.58 -19.36
C ARG A 29 -3.52 -7.89 -20.04
N GLN A 30 -2.67 -8.39 -20.92
CA GLN A 30 -2.87 -9.69 -21.57
C GLN A 30 -2.81 -10.85 -20.58
N LEU A 31 -1.90 -10.78 -19.59
CA LEU A 31 -1.78 -11.79 -18.54
C LEU A 31 -3.05 -11.83 -17.70
N VAL A 32 -3.57 -10.68 -17.30
CA VAL A 32 -4.83 -10.55 -16.54
C VAL A 32 -6.01 -11.07 -17.36
N GLN A 33 -6.15 -10.66 -18.62
CA GLN A 33 -7.23 -11.13 -19.52
C GLN A 33 -7.24 -12.65 -19.72
N ARG A 34 -6.10 -13.32 -19.58
CA ARG A 34 -5.96 -14.78 -19.71
C ARG A 34 -6.08 -15.52 -18.39
N SER A 35 -6.03 -14.79 -17.27
CA SER A 35 -6.18 -15.37 -15.94
C SER A 35 -7.66 -15.51 -15.57
N PRO A 36 -8.04 -16.47 -14.71
CA PRO A 36 -9.42 -16.58 -14.27
C PRO A 36 -9.84 -15.35 -13.45
N GLU A 37 -11.04 -14.86 -13.72
CA GLU A 37 -11.72 -13.96 -12.80
C GLU A 37 -12.13 -14.75 -11.56
N LEU A 38 -11.80 -14.22 -10.37
CA LEU A 38 -12.09 -14.89 -9.12
C LEU A 38 -13.53 -14.58 -8.69
N PRO A 39 -14.26 -15.58 -8.16
CA PRO A 39 -15.66 -15.44 -7.82
C PRO A 39 -15.86 -14.65 -6.50
N LEU A 40 -15.46 -13.38 -6.52
CA LEU A 40 -15.63 -12.45 -5.41
C LEU A 40 -16.68 -11.39 -5.75
N GLN A 41 -17.60 -11.14 -4.85
CA GLN A 41 -18.63 -10.11 -4.98
C GLN A 41 -18.25 -8.88 -4.16
N ALA A 42 -18.16 -7.72 -4.81
CA ALA A 42 -17.94 -6.44 -4.14
C ALA A 42 -19.23 -6.01 -3.41
N VAL A 43 -19.05 -5.61 -2.15
CA VAL A 43 -20.10 -5.01 -1.31
C VAL A 43 -19.53 -3.70 -0.77
N GLU A 44 -20.32 -2.62 -0.85
CA GLU A 44 -19.93 -1.35 -0.25
C GLU A 44 -19.92 -1.48 1.28
N LEU A 45 -18.81 -1.13 1.90
CA LEU A 45 -18.67 -1.11 3.35
C LEU A 45 -19.10 0.26 3.88
N LYS A 46 -20.33 0.35 4.38
CA LYS A 46 -20.92 1.61 4.87
C LYS A 46 -20.79 1.72 6.39
N ALA A 47 -19.97 2.69 6.83
CA ALA A 47 -19.97 3.07 8.23
C ALA A 47 -21.22 3.92 8.55
N GLN A 48 -21.96 3.51 9.58
CA GLN A 48 -23.15 4.20 10.04
C GLN A 48 -22.78 5.41 10.90
N PRO A 49 -23.26 6.63 10.60
CA PRO A 49 -22.96 7.81 11.41
C PRO A 49 -23.42 7.63 12.87
N PRO A 50 -22.53 7.74 13.86
CA PRO A 50 -22.89 7.63 15.28
C PRO A 50 -23.64 8.86 15.80
N HIS A 51 -23.56 9.99 15.11
CA HIS A 51 -24.26 11.23 15.45
C HIS A 51 -24.41 12.16 14.22
N ALA A 52 -25.26 13.15 14.32
CA ALA A 52 -25.44 14.16 13.27
C ALA A 52 -24.14 14.91 12.97
N GLY A 53 -23.88 15.15 11.68
CA GLY A 53 -22.67 15.86 11.22
C GLY A 53 -21.41 14.99 11.09
N TRP A 54 -21.44 13.74 11.57
CA TRP A 54 -20.37 12.79 11.34
C TRP A 54 -20.35 12.32 9.88
N GLN A 55 -19.18 12.22 9.30
CA GLN A 55 -19.01 11.72 7.93
C GLN A 55 -17.62 11.07 7.81
N LEU A 56 -17.60 9.83 7.35
CA LEU A 56 -16.36 9.17 6.99
C LEU A 56 -15.77 9.87 5.76
N GLY A 57 -14.50 10.25 5.85
CA GLY A 57 -13.75 10.76 4.71
C GLY A 57 -13.19 9.63 3.86
N MET A 58 -12.27 9.97 2.98
CA MET A 58 -11.57 9.01 2.15
C MET A 58 -10.76 8.03 3.00
N VAL A 59 -11.06 6.75 2.85
CA VAL A 59 -10.33 5.68 3.54
C VAL A 59 -9.05 5.38 2.80
N SER A 60 -7.92 5.66 3.45
CA SER A 60 -6.59 5.40 2.90
C SER A 60 -6.22 3.92 3.01
N TRP A 61 -6.51 3.31 4.14
CA TRP A 61 -6.15 1.92 4.41
C TRP A 61 -7.14 1.25 5.33
N ILE A 62 -7.21 -0.07 5.24
CA ILE A 62 -8.07 -0.92 6.08
C ILE A 62 -7.22 -1.99 6.73
N ALA A 63 -7.55 -2.34 7.98
CA ALA A 63 -7.06 -3.52 8.66
C ALA A 63 -8.23 -4.22 9.37
N VAL A 64 -8.17 -5.53 9.50
CA VAL A 64 -9.19 -6.32 10.20
C VAL A 64 -8.52 -7.12 11.31
N ASP A 65 -9.09 -7.07 12.51
CA ASP A 65 -8.55 -7.84 13.62
C ASP A 65 -9.12 -9.28 13.68
N ARG A 66 -8.58 -10.08 14.58
CA ARG A 66 -8.99 -11.49 14.75
C ARG A 66 -10.42 -11.67 15.23
N THR A 67 -11.07 -10.62 15.73
CA THR A 67 -12.47 -10.63 16.16
C THR A 67 -13.42 -10.21 15.04
N GLY A 68 -12.88 -9.83 13.88
CA GLY A 68 -13.64 -9.36 12.73
C GLY A 68 -13.93 -7.85 12.75
N LEU A 69 -13.40 -7.10 13.72
CA LEU A 69 -13.55 -5.65 13.72
C LEU A 69 -12.71 -5.02 12.60
N ILE A 70 -13.31 -4.08 11.90
CA ILE A 70 -12.73 -3.43 10.73
C ILE A 70 -12.24 -2.04 11.13
N TYR A 71 -10.95 -1.80 10.94
CA TYR A 71 -10.26 -0.55 11.25
C TYR A 71 -10.05 0.25 9.98
N LEU A 72 -10.68 1.40 9.90
CA LEU A 72 -10.60 2.32 8.76
C LEU A 72 -9.66 3.48 9.12
N LEU A 73 -8.59 3.66 8.36
CA LEU A 73 -7.75 4.85 8.45
C LEU A 73 -8.18 5.84 7.37
N GLN A 74 -8.68 7.01 7.78
CA GLN A 74 -9.32 7.96 6.89
C GLN A 74 -8.73 9.37 6.98
N ARG A 75 -8.98 10.21 5.97
CA ARG A 75 -8.40 11.55 5.79
C ARG A 75 -9.42 12.70 5.87
N GLY A 76 -10.66 12.44 6.29
CA GLY A 76 -11.67 13.49 6.47
C GLY A 76 -11.52 14.20 7.82
N ASP A 77 -12.19 15.32 7.96
CA ASP A 77 -12.20 16.18 9.16
C ASP A 77 -13.45 16.00 10.04
N LYS A 78 -14.47 15.29 9.55
CA LYS A 78 -15.76 15.08 10.24
C LYS A 78 -15.85 13.77 11.01
N ALA A 79 -14.81 12.94 10.95
CA ALA A 79 -14.62 11.74 11.76
C ALA A 79 -13.18 11.70 12.27
N ASP A 80 -12.93 10.91 13.31
CA ASP A 80 -11.56 10.65 13.76
C ASP A 80 -10.75 9.91 12.67
N PRO A 81 -9.43 10.09 12.61
CA PRO A 81 -8.58 9.40 11.62
C PRO A 81 -8.67 7.88 11.65
N ILE A 82 -8.85 7.29 12.83
CA ILE A 82 -9.05 5.86 12.99
C ILE A 82 -10.49 5.63 13.44
N VAL A 83 -11.25 4.90 12.64
CA VAL A 83 -12.64 4.50 12.93
C VAL A 83 -12.70 2.97 12.91
N VAL A 84 -13.26 2.39 13.96
CA VAL A 84 -13.46 0.93 14.07
C VAL A 84 -14.94 0.64 13.96
N ILE A 85 -15.29 -0.24 13.03
CA ILE A 85 -16.68 -0.66 12.79
C ILE A 85 -16.81 -2.18 12.90
N ASP A 86 -18.03 -2.64 13.13
CA ASP A 86 -18.41 -4.03 12.95
C ASP A 86 -18.80 -4.33 11.49
N HIS A 87 -19.17 -5.57 11.18
CA HIS A 87 -19.58 -5.99 9.85
C HIS A 87 -20.90 -5.36 9.37
N GLU A 88 -21.74 -4.88 10.28
CA GLU A 88 -22.96 -4.15 10.02
C GLU A 88 -22.71 -2.65 9.79
N GLY A 89 -21.47 -2.19 10.04
CA GLY A 89 -21.04 -0.81 9.86
C GLY A 89 -21.26 0.10 11.07
N HIS A 90 -21.66 -0.43 12.22
CA HIS A 90 -21.79 0.38 13.44
C HIS A 90 -20.40 0.81 13.94
N VAL A 91 -20.27 2.08 14.29
CA VAL A 91 -19.03 2.60 14.86
C VAL A 91 -18.89 2.12 16.31
N VAL A 92 -17.91 1.24 16.54
CA VAL A 92 -17.59 0.67 17.85
C VAL A 92 -16.75 1.64 18.67
N ARG A 93 -15.77 2.29 18.04
CA ARG A 93 -14.88 3.30 18.63
C ARG A 93 -14.13 4.07 17.56
N SER A 94 -13.59 5.23 17.93
CA SER A 94 -12.73 6.02 17.08
C SER A 94 -11.73 6.85 17.90
N TRP A 95 -10.59 7.23 17.27
CA TRP A 95 -9.56 8.05 17.92
C TRP A 95 -8.59 8.66 16.90
N GLY A 96 -7.62 9.44 17.40
CA GLY A 96 -6.50 9.97 16.63
C GLY A 96 -6.70 11.40 16.16
N LYS A 97 -7.74 12.11 16.61
CA LYS A 97 -7.99 13.50 16.22
C LYS A 97 -6.77 14.39 16.49
N GLY A 98 -6.35 15.14 15.48
CA GLY A 98 -5.22 16.05 15.55
C GLY A 98 -3.83 15.40 15.54
N MET A 99 -3.74 14.06 15.40
CA MET A 99 -2.45 13.35 15.41
C MET A 99 -1.79 13.25 14.03
N TYR A 100 -2.55 13.38 12.96
CA TYR A 100 -2.09 13.10 11.60
C TYR A 100 -2.16 14.32 10.71
N THR A 101 -1.19 14.40 9.80
CA THR A 101 -1.22 15.31 8.66
C THR A 101 -1.66 14.57 7.39
N MET A 102 -1.13 13.36 7.17
CA MET A 102 -1.48 12.51 6.04
C MET A 102 -1.49 11.03 6.48
N PRO A 103 -2.58 10.56 7.13
CA PRO A 103 -2.68 9.17 7.54
C PRO A 103 -2.58 8.26 6.32
N HIS A 104 -1.71 7.23 6.37
CA HIS A 104 -1.40 6.44 5.18
C HIS A 104 -1.73 4.96 5.32
N ALA A 105 -1.04 4.22 6.20
CA ALA A 105 -1.31 2.80 6.41
C ALA A 105 -1.73 2.50 7.84
N ILE A 106 -2.53 1.44 8.02
CA ILE A 106 -2.93 0.86 9.29
C ILE A 106 -2.69 -0.65 9.24
N ARG A 107 -2.07 -1.19 10.30
CA ARG A 107 -1.80 -2.62 10.46
C ARG A 107 -2.06 -3.03 11.90
N ILE A 108 -2.35 -4.32 12.10
CA ILE A 108 -2.57 -4.89 13.43
C ILE A 108 -1.51 -5.96 13.67
N ASP A 109 -0.77 -5.84 14.78
CA ASP A 109 0.26 -6.82 15.14
C ASP A 109 -0.36 -8.09 15.77
N SER A 110 0.47 -9.08 16.04
CA SER A 110 0.02 -10.36 16.62
C SER A 110 -0.56 -10.24 18.04
N GLU A 111 -0.34 -9.12 18.72
CA GLU A 111 -0.90 -8.83 20.04
C GLU A 111 -2.19 -8.02 19.97
N GLY A 112 -2.64 -7.67 18.74
CA GLY A 112 -3.82 -6.85 18.50
C GLY A 112 -3.55 -5.35 18.60
N ASN A 113 -2.29 -4.90 18.76
CA ASN A 113 -2.00 -3.49 18.75
C ASN A 113 -2.13 -2.92 17.34
N VAL A 114 -2.64 -1.70 17.29
CA VAL A 114 -2.90 -0.98 16.04
C VAL A 114 -1.71 -0.08 15.73
N TRP A 115 -1.16 -0.24 14.53
CA TRP A 115 -0.04 0.56 14.06
C TRP A 115 -0.45 1.37 12.85
N THR A 116 0.00 2.62 12.80
CA THR A 116 -0.32 3.53 11.69
C THR A 116 0.90 4.30 11.24
N THR A 117 0.93 4.71 9.98
CA THR A 117 1.93 5.62 9.43
C THR A 117 1.29 6.96 9.05
N ASP A 118 2.08 8.03 9.16
CA ASP A 118 1.78 9.33 8.57
C ASP A 118 2.77 9.64 7.45
N ALA A 119 2.28 9.74 6.22
CA ALA A 119 3.11 9.92 5.03
C ALA A 119 3.62 11.37 4.85
N ALA A 120 3.17 12.33 5.64
CA ALA A 120 3.68 13.69 5.62
C ALA A 120 4.75 13.92 6.69
N THR A 121 4.52 13.43 7.91
CA THR A 121 5.40 13.68 9.07
C THR A 121 6.42 12.58 9.29
N SER A 122 6.28 11.43 8.64
CA SER A 122 7.11 10.23 8.85
C SER A 122 7.05 9.71 10.29
N VAL A 123 5.91 9.87 10.94
CA VAL A 123 5.66 9.31 12.27
C VAL A 123 4.90 8.01 12.14
N VAL A 124 5.36 7.01 12.88
CA VAL A 124 4.67 5.73 13.05
C VAL A 124 4.13 5.66 14.46
N TYR A 125 2.83 5.44 14.61
CA TYR A 125 2.18 5.32 15.91
C TYR A 125 1.82 3.87 16.22
N LYS A 126 1.95 3.50 17.50
CA LYS A 126 1.41 2.26 18.06
C LYS A 126 0.34 2.58 19.09
N PHE A 127 -0.80 1.92 18.99
CA PHE A 127 -1.91 2.00 19.93
C PHE A 127 -2.27 0.63 20.48
N SER A 128 -2.82 0.59 21.69
CA SER A 128 -3.52 -0.60 22.17
C SER A 128 -4.78 -0.86 21.33
N PRO A 129 -5.39 -2.05 21.43
CA PRO A 129 -6.68 -2.33 20.79
C PRO A 129 -7.79 -1.34 21.21
N SER A 130 -7.69 -0.72 22.37
CA SER A 130 -8.64 0.30 22.87
C SER A 130 -8.34 1.72 22.39
N GLY A 131 -7.30 1.95 21.59
CA GLY A 131 -6.94 3.27 21.07
C GLY A 131 -5.99 4.09 21.97
N LYS A 132 -5.47 3.54 23.09
CA LYS A 132 -4.47 4.22 23.91
C LYS A 132 -3.13 4.23 23.16
N LYS A 133 -2.52 5.42 22.96
CA LYS A 133 -1.17 5.54 22.38
C LYS A 133 -0.14 4.86 23.29
N LEU A 134 0.61 3.92 22.73
CA LEU A 134 1.66 3.15 23.41
C LEU A 134 3.06 3.61 23.02
N MET A 135 3.25 4.03 21.76
CA MET A 135 4.54 4.42 21.21
C MET A 135 4.38 5.34 20.00
N GLU A 136 5.42 6.11 19.71
CA GLU A 136 5.62 6.77 18.43
C GLU A 136 7.09 6.65 18.00
N ILE A 137 7.30 6.44 16.70
CA ILE A 137 8.62 6.37 16.07
C ILE A 137 8.70 7.52 15.08
N HIS A 138 9.63 8.45 15.31
CA HIS A 138 9.95 9.50 14.35
C HIS A 138 11.01 8.99 13.40
N VAL A 139 10.62 8.66 12.16
CA VAL A 139 11.53 8.16 11.13
C VAL A 139 12.32 9.36 10.58
N GLY A 140 13.61 9.39 10.88
CA GLY A 140 14.51 10.44 10.44
C GLY A 140 15.07 10.25 9.03
N GLY A 141 15.89 11.21 8.56
CA GLY A 141 16.59 11.14 7.28
C GLY A 141 15.72 11.55 6.08
N GLN A 142 14.65 12.30 6.30
CA GLN A 142 13.86 12.90 5.23
C GLN A 142 14.62 14.05 4.57
N PRO A 143 14.52 14.23 3.23
CA PRO A 143 15.15 15.35 2.53
C PRO A 143 14.69 16.71 3.10
N SER A 144 15.55 17.70 3.06
CA SER A 144 15.24 19.05 3.56
C SER A 144 14.07 19.71 2.83
N SER A 145 13.86 19.37 1.55
CA SER A 145 12.71 19.80 0.76
C SER A 145 11.36 19.38 1.35
N CYS A 146 11.33 18.31 2.14
CA CYS A 146 10.14 17.83 2.82
C CYS A 146 9.73 18.71 4.02
N ARG A 147 10.66 19.48 4.58
CA ARG A 147 10.38 20.34 5.75
C ARG A 147 9.63 21.63 5.38
N SER A 148 9.68 22.05 4.12
CA SER A 148 9.04 23.28 3.63
C SER A 148 7.60 23.08 3.19
N ILE A 149 7.06 21.88 3.25
CA ILE A 149 5.77 21.51 2.65
C ILE A 149 4.64 21.43 3.72
N ALA A 150 4.86 21.91 4.92
CA ALA A 150 3.81 22.01 5.93
C ALA A 150 2.62 22.84 5.38
N GLY A 151 1.54 22.14 4.98
CA GLY A 151 0.31 22.74 4.49
C GLY A 151 0.04 22.62 2.97
N SER A 152 0.90 22.01 2.16
CA SER A 152 0.64 21.75 0.75
C SER A 152 0.34 20.28 0.47
N PHE A 153 -0.55 20.01 -0.48
CA PHE A 153 -0.97 18.65 -0.90
C PHE A 153 0.14 17.81 -1.56
N ASN A 154 1.27 18.40 -1.88
CA ASN A 154 2.45 17.68 -2.37
C ASN A 154 3.32 17.09 -1.26
N GLY A 155 2.80 17.05 -0.04
CA GLY A 155 3.51 16.68 1.19
C GLY A 155 3.68 15.19 1.47
N PHE A 156 3.71 14.34 0.45
CA PHE A 156 4.13 12.94 0.61
C PHE A 156 5.65 12.88 0.74
N CYS A 157 6.14 12.84 1.95
CA CYS A 157 7.57 12.84 2.24
C CYS A 157 8.01 11.66 3.11
N GLY A 158 7.07 10.83 3.54
CA GLY A 158 7.34 9.91 4.63
C GLY A 158 7.05 8.45 4.34
N THR A 159 6.86 7.80 5.46
CA THR A 159 6.64 6.36 5.56
C THR A 159 5.32 5.94 4.95
N THR A 160 5.32 4.76 4.32
CA THR A 160 4.17 4.26 3.58
C THR A 160 3.45 3.12 4.31
N ASP A 161 4.13 2.07 4.72
CA ASP A 161 3.52 0.87 5.32
C ASP A 161 4.43 0.24 6.39
N ILE A 162 3.90 -0.76 7.11
CA ILE A 162 4.57 -1.42 8.23
C ILE A 162 4.35 -2.93 8.14
N ALA A 163 5.38 -3.71 8.49
CA ALA A 163 5.27 -5.15 8.67
C ALA A 163 5.96 -5.60 9.96
N PHE A 164 5.58 -6.76 10.47
CA PHE A 164 6.07 -7.30 11.73
C PHE A 164 6.78 -8.63 11.51
N ALA A 165 8.02 -8.73 12.00
CA ALA A 165 8.73 -9.98 12.05
C ALA A 165 8.31 -10.82 13.26
N PRO A 166 8.48 -12.16 13.23
CA PRO A 166 8.21 -13.03 14.38
C PRO A 166 8.99 -12.68 15.65
N SER A 167 10.14 -12.01 15.51
CA SER A 167 10.94 -11.46 16.62
C SER A 167 10.29 -10.29 17.35
N GLY A 168 9.20 -9.73 16.78
CA GLY A 168 8.58 -8.49 17.22
C GLY A 168 9.24 -7.23 16.63
N HIS A 169 10.27 -7.38 15.79
CA HIS A 169 10.83 -6.25 15.06
C HIS A 169 9.83 -5.69 14.05
N VAL A 170 9.92 -4.38 13.85
CA VAL A 170 9.03 -3.61 12.99
C VAL A 170 9.80 -3.17 11.76
N PHE A 171 9.28 -3.49 10.59
CA PHE A 171 9.84 -3.08 9.30
C PHE A 171 8.96 -1.98 8.72
N ILE A 172 9.57 -0.88 8.33
CA ILE A 172 8.87 0.32 7.85
C ILE A 172 9.34 0.60 6.43
N SER A 173 8.41 0.70 5.50
CA SER A 173 8.68 1.20 4.15
C SER A 173 8.67 2.73 4.15
N ASP A 174 9.72 3.35 3.60
CA ASP A 174 9.92 4.79 3.53
C ASP A 174 10.20 5.18 2.07
N GLY A 175 9.12 5.39 1.32
CA GLY A 175 9.19 5.42 -0.14
C GLY A 175 8.82 6.75 -0.80
N TYR A 176 8.13 7.68 -0.14
CA TYR A 176 7.70 8.89 -0.83
C TYR A 176 8.82 9.89 -1.10
N ALA A 177 9.74 10.07 -0.17
CA ALA A 177 10.90 10.92 -0.37
C ALA A 177 12.23 10.16 -0.34
N ASN A 178 12.17 8.91 0.09
CA ASN A 178 13.28 7.98 0.16
C ASN A 178 13.00 6.72 -0.67
N ALA A 179 13.97 5.82 -0.73
CA ALA A 179 13.86 4.56 -1.44
C ALA A 179 14.45 3.45 -0.57
N ARG A 180 13.83 3.24 0.61
CA ARG A 180 14.42 2.35 1.63
C ARG A 180 13.38 1.62 2.47
N VAL A 181 13.82 0.55 3.08
CA VAL A 181 13.16 -0.18 4.18
C VAL A 181 14.00 0.01 5.43
N LEU A 182 13.34 0.25 6.57
CA LEU A 182 13.99 0.39 7.87
C LEU A 182 13.50 -0.71 8.81
N GLU A 183 14.41 -1.24 9.62
CA GLU A 183 14.11 -2.17 10.71
C GLU A 183 14.28 -1.48 12.06
N TYR A 184 13.28 -1.63 12.90
CA TYR A 184 13.27 -1.17 14.29
C TYR A 184 13.03 -2.35 15.24
N THR A 185 13.59 -2.28 16.43
CA THR A 185 13.24 -3.20 17.50
C THR A 185 11.79 -2.97 17.96
N ARG A 186 11.25 -3.88 18.74
CA ARG A 186 9.91 -3.79 19.34
C ARG A 186 9.72 -2.54 20.22
N ASP A 187 10.81 -2.03 20.82
CA ASP A 187 10.84 -0.82 21.65
C ASP A 187 11.18 0.46 20.87
N GLY A 188 11.19 0.40 19.53
CA GLY A 188 11.31 1.56 18.66
C GLY A 188 12.72 2.04 18.40
N LYS A 189 13.77 1.23 18.66
CA LYS A 189 15.15 1.58 18.33
C LYS A 189 15.49 1.11 16.92
N LYS A 190 16.07 1.99 16.10
CA LYS A 190 16.51 1.66 14.75
C LYS A 190 17.62 0.59 14.80
N VAL A 191 17.48 -0.45 14.00
CA VAL A 191 18.44 -1.56 13.86
C VAL A 191 19.27 -1.36 12.59
N ARG A 192 18.61 -1.23 11.45
CA ARG A 192 19.23 -1.11 10.13
C ARG A 192 18.31 -0.46 9.11
N GLU A 193 18.85 -0.20 7.94
CA GLU A 193 18.08 0.13 6.74
C GLU A 193 18.78 -0.43 5.51
N TRP A 194 18.03 -0.61 4.44
CA TRP A 194 18.55 -0.95 3.12
C TRP A 194 17.68 -0.36 2.03
N GLY A 195 18.24 -0.32 0.83
CA GLY A 195 17.58 0.21 -0.37
C GLY A 195 18.16 1.56 -0.78
N THR A 196 18.16 1.79 -2.07
CA THR A 196 18.57 3.04 -2.72
C THR A 196 17.68 3.31 -3.92
N ALA A 197 17.69 4.53 -4.45
CA ALA A 197 16.90 4.87 -5.63
C ALA A 197 17.43 4.16 -6.88
N GLY A 198 16.55 3.56 -7.68
CA GLY A 198 16.90 2.91 -8.94
C GLY A 198 15.96 1.77 -9.33
N ARG A 199 16.46 0.84 -10.19
CA ARG A 199 15.75 -0.33 -10.67
C ARG A 199 16.53 -1.64 -10.53
N GLY A 200 17.78 -1.62 -10.12
CA GLY A 200 18.56 -2.83 -9.82
C GLY A 200 18.04 -3.56 -8.59
N PRO A 201 18.59 -4.76 -8.28
CA PRO A 201 18.27 -5.48 -7.04
C PRO A 201 18.50 -4.61 -5.80
N GLY A 202 17.49 -4.50 -4.93
CA GLY A 202 17.54 -3.64 -3.75
C GLY A 202 17.51 -2.13 -4.04
N GLN A 203 17.15 -1.74 -5.26
CA GLN A 203 16.93 -0.34 -5.62
C GLN A 203 15.44 -0.11 -5.88
N PHE A 204 14.90 0.97 -5.38
CA PHE A 204 13.46 1.26 -5.45
C PHE A 204 13.19 2.58 -6.14
N ARG A 205 12.03 2.69 -6.76
CA ARG A 205 11.50 3.95 -7.25
C ARG A 205 10.44 4.55 -6.32
N LEU A 206 9.66 3.72 -5.68
CA LEU A 206 8.77 4.08 -4.58
C LEU A 206 8.37 2.84 -3.80
N VAL A 207 8.94 2.67 -2.61
CA VAL A 207 8.55 1.59 -1.68
C VAL A 207 7.20 1.95 -1.09
N HIS A 208 6.13 1.20 -1.42
CA HIS A 208 4.77 1.62 -1.03
C HIS A 208 4.10 0.69 -0.02
N SER A 209 4.35 -0.61 -0.10
CA SER A 209 3.80 -1.58 0.85
C SER A 209 4.82 -2.65 1.19
N ILE A 210 4.71 -3.22 2.37
CA ILE A 210 5.63 -4.23 2.90
C ILE A 210 4.87 -5.30 3.68
N GLN A 211 5.25 -6.57 3.49
CA GLN A 211 4.73 -7.70 4.26
C GLN A 211 5.88 -8.63 4.62
N ILE A 212 5.72 -9.39 5.70
CA ILE A 212 6.69 -10.40 6.14
C ILE A 212 5.95 -11.70 6.39
N GLU A 213 6.49 -12.78 5.82
CA GLU A 213 5.99 -14.13 6.07
C GLU A 213 7.12 -15.16 5.89
N SER A 214 7.20 -16.10 6.82
CA SER A 214 8.17 -17.21 6.77
C SER A 214 9.62 -16.77 6.56
N GLY A 215 10.01 -15.64 7.20
CA GLY A 215 11.38 -15.09 7.10
C GLY A 215 11.68 -14.34 5.81
N VAL A 216 10.69 -14.11 4.95
CA VAL A 216 10.83 -13.33 3.72
C VAL A 216 10.10 -12.00 3.85
N VAL A 217 10.78 -10.93 3.50
CA VAL A 217 10.25 -9.56 3.40
C VAL A 217 9.86 -9.31 1.94
N TYR A 218 8.58 -9.05 1.70
CA TYR A 218 8.01 -8.71 0.39
C TYR A 218 7.80 -7.21 0.34
N VAL A 219 8.37 -6.56 -0.67
CA VAL A 219 8.38 -5.10 -0.81
C VAL A 219 7.77 -4.71 -2.14
N SER A 220 6.71 -3.92 -2.10
CA SER A 220 6.12 -3.30 -3.29
C SER A 220 7.00 -2.14 -3.76
N ASP A 221 7.68 -2.30 -4.87
CA ASP A 221 8.40 -1.26 -5.59
C ASP A 221 7.46 -0.67 -6.66
N ARG A 222 6.57 0.24 -6.19
CA ARG A 222 5.35 0.68 -6.87
C ARG A 222 5.58 1.20 -8.28
N GLU A 223 6.48 2.16 -8.45
CA GLU A 223 6.71 2.81 -9.75
C GLU A 223 7.67 2.01 -10.65
N ASN A 224 8.32 0.97 -10.14
CA ASN A 224 9.02 -0.02 -10.93
C ASN A 224 8.12 -1.21 -11.35
N GLY A 225 6.93 -1.33 -10.79
CA GLY A 225 5.93 -2.32 -11.16
C GLY A 225 6.28 -3.74 -10.74
N ARG A 226 6.93 -3.92 -9.59
CA ARG A 226 7.44 -5.22 -9.14
C ARG A 226 7.30 -5.41 -7.63
N VAL A 227 7.39 -6.65 -7.20
CA VAL A 227 7.60 -7.04 -5.80
C VAL A 227 9.01 -7.57 -5.66
N GLU A 228 9.85 -6.92 -4.86
CA GLU A 228 11.16 -7.45 -4.46
C GLU A 228 11.05 -8.26 -3.17
N ARG A 229 11.84 -9.31 -3.05
CA ARG A 229 11.90 -10.20 -1.89
C ARG A 229 13.28 -10.16 -1.26
N PHE A 230 13.31 -10.08 0.08
CA PHE A 230 14.52 -10.04 0.87
C PHE A 230 14.42 -11.04 2.03
N ASP A 231 15.56 -11.46 2.58
CA ASP A 231 15.56 -12.05 3.90
C ASP A 231 15.39 -10.96 5.00
N LEU A 232 15.24 -11.39 6.25
CA LEU A 232 15.09 -10.45 7.39
C LEU A 232 16.33 -9.56 7.62
N ASN A 233 17.47 -9.87 6.99
CA ASN A 233 18.69 -9.05 7.06
C ASN A 233 18.80 -8.04 5.91
N GLY A 234 17.83 -8.01 4.99
CA GLY A 234 17.84 -7.14 3.82
C GLY A 234 18.63 -7.69 2.64
N LYS A 235 19.01 -8.99 2.66
CA LYS A 235 19.64 -9.64 1.51
C LYS A 235 18.59 -9.93 0.44
N TYR A 236 18.84 -9.45 -0.78
CA TYR A 236 17.97 -9.68 -1.93
C TYR A 236 17.87 -11.18 -2.27
N LEU A 237 16.63 -11.64 -2.48
CA LEU A 237 16.29 -13.04 -2.80
C LEU A 237 15.71 -13.20 -4.21
N GLY A 238 15.28 -12.11 -4.85
CA GLY A 238 14.65 -12.13 -6.17
C GLY A 238 13.45 -11.18 -6.24
N GLU A 239 12.83 -11.14 -7.40
CA GLU A 239 11.68 -10.27 -7.66
C GLU A 239 10.62 -10.96 -8.53
N TRP A 240 9.41 -10.39 -8.54
CA TRP A 240 8.36 -10.64 -9.51
C TRP A 240 8.06 -9.32 -10.21
N ASP A 241 8.30 -9.27 -11.50
CA ASP A 241 8.20 -8.07 -12.33
C ASP A 241 6.89 -8.04 -13.14
N ASN A 242 6.63 -6.92 -13.81
CA ASN A 242 5.47 -6.70 -14.68
C ASN A 242 4.11 -6.81 -13.97
N LEU A 243 4.04 -6.34 -12.73
CA LEU A 243 2.85 -6.41 -11.89
C LEU A 243 2.05 -5.10 -11.86
N GLY A 244 2.42 -4.10 -12.67
CA GLY A 244 1.80 -2.77 -12.66
C GLY A 244 2.15 -1.94 -11.44
N ARG A 245 1.41 -0.87 -11.21
CA ARG A 245 1.61 0.04 -10.07
C ARG A 245 0.97 -0.55 -8.83
N ILE A 246 1.78 -1.17 -7.95
CA ILE A 246 1.32 -1.91 -6.79
C ILE A 246 1.17 -0.97 -5.59
N PHE A 247 -0.06 -0.69 -5.17
CA PHE A 247 -0.35 0.17 -4.02
C PHE A 247 -0.27 -0.58 -2.70
N SER A 248 -0.74 -1.80 -2.64
CA SER A 248 -0.63 -2.62 -1.42
C SER A 248 -0.47 -4.09 -1.75
N LEU A 249 0.11 -4.80 -0.79
CA LEU A 249 0.18 -6.25 -0.81
C LEU A 249 -0.29 -6.81 0.53
N LYS A 250 -0.91 -7.98 0.47
CA LYS A 250 -1.38 -8.73 1.63
C LYS A 250 -1.14 -10.21 1.41
N ILE A 251 -0.46 -10.83 2.35
CA ILE A 251 -0.25 -12.28 2.36
C ILE A 251 -1.47 -12.95 2.98
N ASP A 252 -1.91 -14.02 2.34
CA ASP A 252 -3.00 -14.88 2.75
C ASP A 252 -2.58 -16.36 2.49
N GLY A 253 -2.07 -17.01 3.50
CA GLY A 253 -1.54 -18.37 3.42
C GLY A 253 -0.45 -18.54 2.36
N ASP A 254 -0.68 -19.43 1.40
CA ASP A 254 0.23 -19.68 0.27
C ASP A 254 0.07 -18.67 -0.88
N SER A 255 -0.82 -17.70 -0.73
CA SER A 255 -1.07 -16.65 -1.72
C SER A 255 -0.60 -15.28 -1.24
N ILE A 256 -0.40 -14.38 -2.19
CA ILE A 256 -0.24 -12.96 -1.96
C ILE A 256 -1.20 -12.19 -2.88
N TRP A 257 -1.94 -11.26 -2.29
CA TRP A 257 -2.81 -10.35 -3.00
C TRP A 257 -2.10 -9.03 -3.25
N LEU A 258 -2.28 -8.48 -4.44
CA LEU A 258 -1.76 -7.17 -4.85
C LEU A 258 -2.92 -6.29 -5.29
N ALA A 259 -3.02 -5.09 -4.73
CA ALA A 259 -3.85 -4.04 -5.29
C ALA A 259 -3.00 -3.26 -6.30
N THR A 260 -3.31 -3.36 -7.59
CA THR A 260 -2.48 -2.81 -8.66
C THR A 260 -3.30 -2.17 -9.78
N GLN A 261 -2.65 -1.35 -10.58
CA GLN A 261 -3.19 -0.76 -11.80
C GLN A 261 -2.10 -0.66 -12.87
N PRO A 262 -2.46 -0.44 -14.15
CA PRO A 262 -1.47 -0.16 -15.19
C PRO A 262 -0.57 1.04 -14.86
N LEU A 263 0.74 0.94 -15.16
CA LEU A 263 1.71 2.00 -14.90
C LEU A 263 1.50 3.26 -15.76
N ASP A 264 0.90 3.12 -16.94
CA ASP A 264 0.64 4.19 -17.89
C ASP A 264 -0.61 5.01 -17.59
N LEU A 265 -1.41 4.58 -16.61
CA LEU A 265 -2.60 5.32 -16.17
C LEU A 265 -2.29 6.23 -14.98
N PRO A 266 -3.07 7.32 -14.79
CA PRO A 266 -3.00 8.14 -13.58
C PRO A 266 -3.22 7.31 -12.31
N ASN A 267 -2.68 7.75 -11.18
CA ASN A 267 -2.92 7.10 -9.89
C ASN A 267 -4.41 6.97 -9.58
N PHE A 268 -4.81 5.85 -8.99
CA PHE A 268 -6.18 5.51 -8.62
C PHE A 268 -7.13 5.32 -9.81
N SER A 269 -6.57 4.99 -10.97
CA SER A 269 -7.34 4.47 -12.10
C SER A 269 -7.87 3.06 -11.81
N PRO A 270 -8.87 2.59 -12.58
CA PRO A 270 -9.28 1.19 -12.53
C PRO A 270 -8.09 0.24 -12.72
N GLY A 271 -8.14 -0.86 -12.01
CA GLY A 271 -7.07 -1.86 -11.99
C GLY A 271 -7.57 -3.18 -11.46
N TRP A 272 -6.72 -3.89 -10.72
CA TRP A 272 -7.00 -5.24 -10.30
C TRP A 272 -6.54 -5.53 -8.88
N LEU A 273 -7.24 -6.48 -8.25
CA LEU A 273 -6.68 -7.30 -7.19
C LEU A 273 -6.13 -8.56 -7.84
N LEU A 274 -4.82 -8.73 -7.82
CA LEU A 274 -4.17 -9.92 -8.35
C LEU A 274 -3.90 -10.90 -7.21
N LYS A 275 -4.28 -12.15 -7.39
CA LYS A 275 -3.89 -13.25 -6.50
C LYS A 275 -2.72 -14.00 -7.11
N LEU A 276 -1.58 -14.02 -6.44
CA LEU A 276 -0.40 -14.73 -6.89
C LEU A 276 -0.07 -15.89 -5.94
N ASP A 277 0.51 -16.95 -6.48
CA ASP A 277 1.20 -17.97 -5.69
C ASP A 277 2.43 -17.36 -5.02
N ARG A 278 2.50 -17.43 -3.72
CA ARG A 278 3.54 -16.76 -2.90
C ARG A 278 4.95 -17.33 -3.11
N LYS A 279 5.09 -18.56 -3.57
CA LYS A 279 6.41 -19.19 -3.82
C LYS A 279 6.97 -18.80 -5.17
N THR A 280 6.11 -18.78 -6.18
CA THR A 280 6.52 -18.63 -7.59
C THR A 280 6.24 -17.26 -8.17
N GLY A 281 5.32 -16.49 -7.59
CA GLY A 281 4.80 -15.24 -8.17
C GLY A 281 3.84 -15.46 -9.35
N LYS A 282 3.43 -16.71 -9.62
CA LYS A 282 2.49 -17.03 -10.70
C LYS A 282 1.12 -16.42 -10.41
N LEU A 283 0.54 -15.72 -11.38
CA LEU A 283 -0.83 -15.22 -11.31
C LEU A 283 -1.81 -16.39 -11.27
N LEU A 284 -2.64 -16.42 -10.21
CA LEU A 284 -3.67 -17.43 -9.98
C LEU A 284 -5.05 -16.94 -10.42
N GLY A 285 -5.28 -15.63 -10.42
CA GLY A 285 -6.52 -15.02 -10.83
C GLY A 285 -6.57 -13.54 -10.47
N HIS A 286 -7.64 -12.88 -10.89
CA HIS A 286 -7.84 -11.45 -10.66
C HIS A 286 -9.28 -11.11 -10.27
N VAL A 287 -9.46 -9.89 -9.75
CA VAL A 287 -10.75 -9.21 -9.57
C VAL A 287 -10.59 -7.78 -10.07
N ASP A 288 -11.52 -7.32 -10.90
CA ASP A 288 -11.54 -5.94 -11.37
C ASP A 288 -11.95 -4.98 -10.24
N VAL A 289 -11.25 -3.85 -10.13
CA VAL A 289 -11.58 -2.80 -9.16
C VAL A 289 -11.55 -1.42 -9.81
N THR A 290 -12.39 -0.52 -9.32
CA THR A 290 -12.45 0.87 -9.81
C THR A 290 -11.32 1.73 -9.28
N GLY A 291 -10.60 1.27 -8.27
CA GLY A 291 -9.41 1.86 -7.63
C GLY A 291 -9.17 1.17 -6.30
N ALA A 292 -7.91 1.02 -5.93
CA ALA A 292 -7.51 0.44 -4.66
C ALA A 292 -6.22 1.08 -4.17
N HIS A 293 -6.10 1.26 -2.85
CA HIS A 293 -4.89 1.78 -2.22
C HIS A 293 -4.41 0.85 -1.11
N GLY A 294 -5.01 0.92 0.07
CA GLY A 294 -4.69 0.03 1.17
C GLY A 294 -5.65 -1.15 1.24
N MET A 295 -5.15 -2.32 1.58
CA MET A 295 -5.96 -3.53 1.67
C MET A 295 -5.62 -4.38 2.89
N ASP A 296 -6.60 -5.20 3.29
CA ASP A 296 -6.44 -6.35 4.17
C ASP A 296 -7.24 -7.55 3.66
N ALA A 297 -6.92 -8.73 4.15
CA ALA A 297 -7.58 -9.99 3.81
C ALA A 297 -7.77 -10.84 5.06
N LEU A 298 -8.88 -11.56 5.12
CA LEU A 298 -9.13 -12.61 6.09
C LEU A 298 -8.84 -13.99 5.49
N SER A 299 -8.58 -14.95 6.33
CA SER A 299 -8.23 -16.33 5.94
C SER A 299 -9.36 -17.10 5.27
N ASP A 300 -10.59 -16.60 5.33
CA ASP A 300 -11.76 -17.14 4.62
C ASP A 300 -11.89 -16.63 3.17
N GLY A 301 -10.94 -15.80 2.72
CA GLY A 301 -10.89 -15.24 1.37
C GLY A 301 -11.61 -13.91 1.22
N GLU A 302 -12.07 -13.30 2.30
CA GLU A 302 -12.62 -11.95 2.26
C GLU A 302 -11.52 -10.89 2.13
N LEU A 303 -11.74 -9.87 1.28
CA LEU A 303 -10.81 -8.77 1.06
C LEU A 303 -11.47 -7.44 1.39
N PHE A 304 -10.72 -6.56 2.03
CA PHE A 304 -11.14 -5.21 2.41
C PHE A 304 -10.22 -4.19 1.76
N ILE A 305 -10.81 -3.18 1.11
CA ILE A 305 -10.05 -2.23 0.30
C ILE A 305 -10.43 -0.80 0.64
N GLY A 306 -9.43 0.00 0.98
CA GLY A 306 -9.52 1.45 0.98
C GLY A 306 -9.22 1.97 -0.43
N PRO A 307 -10.12 2.74 -1.04
CA PRO A 307 -9.97 3.16 -2.44
C PRO A 307 -8.79 4.10 -2.66
N GLY A 308 -8.44 4.91 -1.66
CA GLY A 308 -7.41 5.93 -1.80
C GLY A 308 -7.75 7.00 -2.83
N CYS A 309 -7.20 8.19 -2.66
CA CYS A 309 -7.14 9.21 -3.72
C CYS A 309 -6.04 10.23 -3.40
N THR A 310 -5.58 10.97 -4.42
CA THR A 310 -4.69 12.12 -4.24
C THR A 310 -5.50 13.40 -4.22
N GLY A 311 -5.39 14.17 -3.16
CA GLY A 311 -6.07 15.46 -3.03
C GLY A 311 -7.47 15.37 -2.39
N PRO A 312 -8.21 16.48 -2.38
CA PRO A 312 -9.62 16.43 -2.01
C PRO A 312 -10.34 15.53 -3.01
N CYS A 313 -10.94 14.46 -2.52
CA CYS A 313 -11.67 13.47 -3.34
C CYS A 313 -12.96 14.07 -3.91
N THR A 314 -12.94 15.35 -4.28
CA THR A 314 -14.04 16.09 -4.87
C THR A 314 -14.12 15.75 -6.36
N GLY A 315 -15.29 15.35 -6.81
CA GLY A 315 -15.54 15.01 -8.22
C GLY A 315 -15.33 13.54 -8.59
N LEU A 316 -15.02 12.66 -7.61
CA LEU A 316 -15.13 11.23 -7.83
C LEU A 316 -16.60 10.79 -7.70
N GLU A 317 -17.02 9.88 -8.58
CA GLU A 317 -18.35 9.30 -8.54
C GLU A 317 -18.63 8.66 -7.16
N PRO A 318 -19.87 8.76 -6.63
CA PRO A 318 -20.26 8.04 -5.45
C PRO A 318 -19.91 6.54 -5.58
N GLY A 319 -19.27 5.96 -4.55
CA GLY A 319 -18.77 4.58 -4.58
C GLY A 319 -17.29 4.43 -4.91
N ARG A 320 -16.65 5.41 -5.57
CA ARG A 320 -15.17 5.39 -5.77
C ARG A 320 -14.38 5.81 -4.54
N THR A 321 -15.01 6.45 -3.57
CA THR A 321 -14.39 6.90 -2.31
C THR A 321 -14.74 6.00 -1.13
N SER A 322 -15.77 5.17 -1.27
CA SER A 322 -16.21 4.27 -0.21
C SER A 322 -15.32 3.03 -0.13
N PRO A 323 -14.98 2.57 1.07
CA PRO A 323 -14.30 1.31 1.25
C PRO A 323 -15.16 0.15 0.71
N GLN A 324 -14.50 -0.87 0.19
CA GLN A 324 -15.14 -2.02 -0.42
C GLN A 324 -14.77 -3.29 0.34
N TRP A 325 -15.73 -4.20 0.42
CA TRP A 325 -15.60 -5.53 0.97
C TRP A 325 -15.92 -6.56 -0.12
N PHE A 326 -14.96 -7.42 -0.44
CA PHE A 326 -15.12 -8.50 -1.42
C PHE A 326 -15.31 -9.80 -0.67
N ARG A 327 -16.38 -10.48 -0.95
CA ARG A 327 -16.74 -11.78 -0.36
C ARG A 327 -16.79 -12.85 -1.42
N PRO A 328 -16.44 -14.12 -1.08
CA PRO A 328 -16.69 -15.23 -1.97
C PRO A 328 -18.17 -15.24 -2.40
N SER A 329 -18.38 -15.30 -3.71
CA SER A 329 -19.73 -15.48 -4.23
C SER A 329 -20.24 -16.83 -3.70
N ARG A 330 -21.36 -16.83 -3.02
CA ARG A 330 -22.01 -18.11 -2.69
C ARG A 330 -22.36 -18.76 -4.02
N LEU A 331 -21.72 -19.88 -4.32
CA LEU A 331 -22.15 -20.72 -5.43
C LEU A 331 -23.63 -21.09 -5.17
N PRO A 332 -24.47 -21.01 -6.21
CA PRO A 332 -25.90 -21.33 -6.10
C PRO A 332 -26.14 -22.76 -5.66
#